data_c916c5167d9d6599bade014364c16164
#
_entry.id   c916c5167d9d6599bade014364c16164
#
_cell.length_a   1.000
_cell.length_b   1.000
_cell.length_c   1.000
_cell.angle_alpha   90.00
_cell.angle_beta   90.00
_cell.angle_gamma   90.00
#
_symmetry.space_group_name_H-M   'P 1'
#
loop_
_entity.id
_entity.type
_entity.pdbx_description
1 polymer ?
#
loop_
_entity_poly.entity_id
_entity_poly.type
_entity_poly.pdbx_seq_one_letter_code
_entity_poly.pdbx_strand_id
1 'polypeptide(L)'
;MKLYFEFLSIHIKKAMQYKASFLLSALAQLFIPLTCFWGVQFMFMRFNQVDGFTYTEVSLCYAIVLLSFSLAELFFRGFDTFNRMIGDGEFDRVLVRPRNEVFLVLCSRMDLERFGKGIMAIFLLIWALQNCPIDWCAARVMTLIFMILGGI
;
A
#
# COMPACT_ATOMS: atom_id res chain seq x y z
N MET A 1 0.14 -12.67 -18.55
CA MET A 1 -0.04 -13.08 -17.14
C MET A 1 1.07 -13.98 -16.61
N LYS A 2 1.50 -15.05 -17.32
CA LYS A 2 2.60 -15.94 -16.85
C LYS A 2 3.88 -15.18 -16.50
N LEU A 3 4.28 -14.21 -17.32
CA LEU A 3 5.48 -13.42 -17.14
C LEU A 3 5.45 -12.59 -15.83
N TYR A 4 4.31 -12.01 -15.47
CA TYR A 4 4.15 -11.27 -14.21
C TYR A 4 4.40 -12.16 -13.00
N PHE A 5 3.85 -13.39 -13.00
CA PHE A 5 4.08 -14.37 -11.94
C PHE A 5 5.53 -14.85 -11.88
N GLU A 6 6.22 -14.93 -13.01
CA GLU A 6 7.66 -15.26 -13.05
C GLU A 6 8.48 -14.14 -12.41
N PHE A 7 8.23 -12.87 -12.76
CA PHE A 7 8.88 -11.73 -12.12
C PHE A 7 8.59 -11.67 -10.62
N LEU A 8 7.33 -11.87 -10.22
CA LEU A 8 6.93 -11.93 -8.82
C LEU A 8 7.71 -13.03 -8.08
N SER A 9 7.81 -14.23 -8.67
CA SER A 9 8.56 -15.35 -8.10
C SER A 9 10.04 -15.03 -7.92
N ILE A 10 10.66 -14.33 -8.87
CA ILE A 10 12.07 -13.90 -8.79
C ILE A 10 12.25 -12.90 -7.63
N HIS A 11 11.33 -11.91 -7.51
CA HIS A 11 11.39 -10.93 -6.43
C HIS A 11 11.17 -11.58 -5.05
N ILE A 12 10.26 -12.55 -4.94
CA ILE A 12 10.06 -13.34 -3.71
C ILE A 12 11.32 -14.12 -3.35
N LYS A 13 11.93 -14.81 -4.30
CA LYS A 13 13.18 -15.55 -4.07
C LYS A 13 14.32 -14.64 -3.63
N LYS A 14 14.44 -13.46 -4.24
CA LYS A 14 15.42 -12.43 -3.85
C LYS A 14 15.17 -11.94 -2.42
N ALA A 15 13.93 -11.64 -2.07
CA ALA A 15 13.55 -11.21 -0.72
C ALA A 15 13.82 -12.31 0.32
N MET A 16 13.56 -13.57 -0.02
CA MET A 16 13.80 -14.71 0.88
C MET A 16 15.29 -15.07 1.03
N GLN A 17 16.17 -14.54 0.19
CA GLN A 17 17.62 -14.76 0.33
C GLN A 17 18.16 -14.13 1.63
N TYR A 18 17.61 -12.97 2.03
CA TYR A 18 17.96 -12.25 3.26
C TYR A 18 16.78 -12.19 4.21
N LYS A 19 16.36 -13.34 4.74
CA LYS A 19 15.16 -13.49 5.58
C LYS A 19 15.11 -12.53 6.77
N ALA A 20 16.24 -12.36 7.48
CA ALA A 20 16.30 -11.47 8.64
C ALA A 20 16.08 -10.00 8.27
N SER A 21 16.72 -9.52 7.21
CA SER A 21 16.55 -8.16 6.71
C SER A 21 15.12 -7.93 6.21
N PHE A 22 14.57 -8.88 5.45
CA PHE A 22 13.19 -8.82 4.97
C PHE A 22 12.18 -8.75 6.12
N LEU A 23 12.35 -9.61 7.14
CA LEU A 23 11.47 -9.61 8.30
C LEU A 23 11.56 -8.30 9.10
N LEU A 24 12.78 -7.79 9.30
CA LEU A 24 12.99 -6.53 10.00
C LEU A 24 12.37 -5.35 9.27
N SER A 25 12.55 -5.28 7.95
CA SER A 25 11.94 -4.25 7.11
C SER A 25 10.41 -4.35 7.09
N ALA A 26 9.86 -5.56 7.01
CA ALA A 26 8.41 -5.78 7.05
C ALA A 26 7.81 -5.37 8.39
N LEU A 27 8.50 -5.68 9.51
CA LEU A 27 8.11 -5.22 10.84
C LEU A 27 8.16 -3.70 10.95
N ALA A 28 9.22 -3.05 10.47
CA ALA A 28 9.33 -1.60 10.46
C ALA A 28 8.16 -0.95 9.70
N GLN A 29 7.82 -1.51 8.54
CA GLN A 29 6.68 -1.05 7.73
C GLN A 29 5.31 -1.25 8.40
N LEU A 30 5.20 -2.16 9.35
CA LEU A 30 4.01 -2.35 10.18
C LEU A 30 3.92 -1.30 11.30
N PHE A 31 5.06 -0.94 11.92
CA PHE A 31 5.08 0.01 13.03
C PHE A 31 4.85 1.46 12.61
N ILE A 32 5.31 1.87 11.42
CA ILE A 32 5.16 3.24 10.92
C ILE A 32 3.68 3.69 10.89
N PRO A 33 2.75 2.98 10.21
CA PRO A 33 1.34 3.37 10.20
C PRO A 33 0.68 3.26 11.57
N LEU A 34 1.11 2.34 12.42
CA LEU A 34 0.62 2.21 13.79
C LEU A 34 0.95 3.44 14.64
N THR A 35 2.15 3.98 14.50
CA THR A 35 2.57 5.20 15.19
C THR A 35 1.73 6.40 14.75
N CYS A 36 1.46 6.55 13.44
CA CYS A 36 0.57 7.59 12.93
C CYS A 36 -0.86 7.42 13.47
N PHE A 37 -1.36 6.19 13.51
CA PHE A 37 -2.69 5.90 14.05
C PHE A 37 -2.81 6.27 15.54
N TRP A 38 -1.79 5.97 16.34
CA TRP A 38 -1.73 6.41 17.74
C TRP A 38 -1.66 7.93 17.85
N GLY A 39 -0.94 8.61 16.96
CA GLY A 39 -0.93 10.07 16.90
C GLY A 39 -2.34 10.66 16.74
N VAL A 40 -3.12 10.10 15.82
CA VAL A 40 -4.53 10.48 15.64
C VAL A 40 -5.35 10.20 16.90
N GLN A 41 -5.15 9.03 17.53
CA GLN A 41 -5.84 8.68 18.77
C GLN A 41 -5.54 9.67 19.91
N PHE A 42 -4.27 10.03 20.11
CA PHE A 42 -3.89 11.02 21.14
C PHE A 42 -4.50 12.39 20.87
N MET A 43 -4.62 12.81 19.62
CA MET A 43 -5.29 14.05 19.25
C MET A 43 -6.76 14.01 19.66
N PHE A 44 -7.49 12.93 19.41
CA PHE A 44 -8.90 12.78 19.78
C PHE A 44 -9.11 12.56 21.28
N MET A 45 -8.12 12.07 22.02
CA MET A 45 -8.18 12.05 23.50
C MET A 45 -8.16 13.46 24.10
N ARG A 46 -7.55 14.42 23.39
CA ARG A 46 -7.51 15.84 23.81
C ARG A 46 -8.74 16.62 23.35
N PHE A 47 -9.22 16.32 22.14
CA PHE A 47 -10.37 16.97 21.50
C PHE A 47 -11.41 15.91 21.18
N ASN A 48 -12.54 15.92 21.88
CA ASN A 48 -13.60 14.91 21.69
C ASN A 48 -14.15 14.85 20.26
N GLN A 49 -14.12 15.96 19.54
CA GLN A 49 -14.52 16.08 18.13
C GLN A 49 -13.63 17.13 17.45
N VAL A 50 -13.31 16.90 16.20
CA VAL A 50 -12.61 17.86 15.34
C VAL A 50 -13.49 18.14 14.13
N ASP A 51 -13.97 19.38 14.01
CA ASP A 51 -14.89 19.82 12.95
C ASP A 51 -16.13 18.92 12.74
N GLY A 52 -16.64 18.33 13.83
CA GLY A 52 -17.82 17.47 13.79
C GLY A 52 -17.54 16.01 13.43
N PHE A 53 -16.29 15.66 13.09
CA PHE A 53 -15.90 14.27 12.82
C PHE A 53 -15.57 13.51 14.11
N THR A 54 -16.07 12.29 14.19
CA THR A 54 -15.73 11.35 15.27
C THR A 54 -14.43 10.62 15.00
N TYR A 55 -13.78 10.16 16.08
CA TYR A 55 -12.55 9.36 15.97
C TYR A 55 -12.69 8.13 15.04
N THR A 56 -13.85 7.47 15.08
CA THR A 56 -14.14 6.29 14.25
C THR A 56 -14.20 6.61 12.76
N GLU A 57 -14.78 7.77 12.40
CA GLU A 57 -14.85 8.22 11.00
C GLU A 57 -13.46 8.57 10.45
N VAL A 58 -12.66 9.31 11.23
CA VAL A 58 -11.30 9.66 10.83
C VAL A 58 -10.41 8.42 10.73
N SER A 59 -10.57 7.47 11.65
CA SER A 59 -9.85 6.18 11.61
C SER A 59 -10.21 5.36 10.37
N LEU A 60 -11.46 5.40 9.93
CA LEU A 60 -11.92 4.74 8.72
C LEU A 60 -11.30 5.39 7.47
N CYS A 61 -11.32 6.73 7.38
CA CYS A 61 -10.64 7.44 6.29
C CYS A 61 -9.15 7.12 6.24
N TYR A 62 -8.48 7.10 7.39
CA TYR A 62 -7.06 6.74 7.48
C TYR A 62 -6.80 5.32 6.98
N ALA A 63 -7.63 4.35 7.39
CA ALA A 63 -7.49 2.96 6.97
C ALA A 63 -7.68 2.78 5.45
N ILE A 64 -8.66 3.48 4.84
CA ILE A 64 -8.90 3.44 3.40
C ILE A 64 -7.70 4.01 2.63
N VAL A 65 -7.21 5.18 3.03
CA VAL A 65 -6.05 5.82 2.39
C VAL A 65 -4.80 4.95 2.54
N LEU A 66 -4.56 4.40 3.73
CA LEU A 66 -3.43 3.51 3.99
C LEU A 66 -3.48 2.24 3.13
N LEU A 67 -4.68 1.66 2.95
CA LEU A 67 -4.87 0.47 2.12
C LEU A 67 -4.61 0.78 0.65
N SER A 68 -5.20 1.85 0.12
CA SER A 68 -5.01 2.28 -1.27
C SER A 68 -3.54 2.53 -1.57
N PHE A 69 -2.88 3.29 -0.70
CA PHE A 69 -1.45 3.60 -0.85
C PHE A 69 -0.57 2.35 -0.76
N SER A 70 -0.89 1.43 0.15
CA SER A 70 -0.16 0.16 0.27
C SER A 70 -0.29 -0.71 -0.98
N LEU A 71 -1.49 -0.77 -1.59
CA LEU A 71 -1.72 -1.49 -2.84
C LEU A 71 -0.98 -0.84 -4.01
N ALA A 72 -1.03 0.49 -4.10
CA ALA A 72 -0.28 1.23 -5.11
C ALA A 72 1.22 0.96 -5.02
N GLU A 73 1.80 1.05 -3.83
CA GLU A 73 3.22 0.76 -3.61
C GLU A 73 3.60 -0.70 -3.91
N LEU A 74 2.69 -1.63 -3.65
CA LEU A 74 2.95 -3.05 -3.90
C LEU A 74 3.02 -3.38 -5.40
N PHE A 75 2.08 -2.82 -6.19
CA PHE A 75 1.93 -3.18 -7.60
C PHE A 75 2.57 -2.19 -8.58
N PHE A 76 2.62 -0.90 -8.24
CA PHE A 76 3.02 0.17 -9.16
C PHE A 76 4.36 0.83 -8.82
N ARG A 77 5.11 0.26 -7.88
CA ARG A 77 6.43 0.79 -7.45
C ARG A 77 7.44 0.96 -8.58
N GLY A 78 7.34 0.17 -9.63
CA GLY A 78 8.19 0.30 -10.82
C GLY A 78 8.16 1.70 -11.44
N PHE A 79 7.01 2.38 -11.40
CA PHE A 79 6.89 3.73 -11.94
C PHE A 79 7.61 4.78 -11.10
N ASP A 80 7.64 4.65 -9.77
CA ASP A 80 8.36 5.59 -8.89
C ASP A 80 9.86 5.59 -9.16
N THR A 81 10.40 4.46 -9.60
CA THR A 81 11.83 4.31 -9.90
C THR A 81 12.19 4.61 -11.35
N PHE A 82 11.18 4.93 -12.18
CA PHE A 82 11.37 5.18 -13.61
C PHE A 82 12.34 6.33 -13.89
N ASN A 83 12.24 7.42 -13.13
CA ASN A 83 13.14 8.56 -13.26
C ASN A 83 14.62 8.15 -13.04
N ARG A 84 14.88 7.32 -12.03
CA ARG A 84 16.23 6.80 -11.77
C ARG A 84 16.69 5.87 -12.90
N MET A 85 15.80 5.01 -13.40
CA MET A 85 16.10 4.07 -14.49
C MET A 85 16.52 4.80 -15.77
N ILE A 86 15.94 5.97 -16.06
CA ILE A 86 16.36 6.83 -17.16
C ILE A 86 17.74 7.44 -16.88
N GLY A 87 17.95 8.00 -15.68
CA GLY A 87 19.20 8.63 -15.30
C GLY A 87 20.41 7.69 -15.31
N ASP A 88 20.20 6.43 -14.92
CA ASP A 88 21.24 5.40 -14.88
C ASP A 88 21.43 4.69 -16.23
N GLY A 89 20.67 5.05 -17.28
CA GLY A 89 20.73 4.41 -18.61
C GLY A 89 20.20 2.96 -18.65
N GLU A 90 19.56 2.50 -17.60
CA GLU A 90 18.96 1.15 -17.54
C GLU A 90 17.75 1.02 -18.47
N PHE A 91 17.11 2.14 -18.80
CA PHE A 91 15.93 2.17 -19.66
C PHE A 91 16.26 1.74 -21.10
N ASP A 92 17.48 2.01 -21.59
CA ASP A 92 17.94 1.57 -22.91
C ASP A 92 17.93 0.05 -23.03
N ARG A 93 18.22 -0.65 -21.94
CA ARG A 93 18.16 -2.12 -21.87
C ARG A 93 16.72 -2.66 -21.93
N VAL A 94 15.75 -1.87 -21.50
CA VAL A 94 14.33 -2.21 -21.57
C VAL A 94 13.83 -2.06 -23.00
N LEU A 95 14.23 -0.98 -23.70
CA LEU A 95 13.86 -0.69 -25.08
C LEU A 95 14.30 -1.77 -26.09
N VAL A 96 15.46 -2.38 -25.85
CA VAL A 96 15.98 -3.45 -26.73
C VAL A 96 15.19 -4.76 -26.61
N ARG A 97 14.36 -4.92 -25.57
CA ARG A 97 13.60 -6.16 -25.37
C ARG A 97 12.32 -6.14 -26.21
N PRO A 98 11.98 -7.22 -26.96
CA PRO A 98 10.78 -7.30 -27.79
C PRO A 98 9.51 -7.53 -26.93
N ARG A 99 9.23 -6.62 -25.99
CA ARG A 99 8.12 -6.68 -25.04
C ARG A 99 7.60 -5.28 -24.74
N ASN A 100 6.35 -5.22 -24.25
CA ASN A 100 5.74 -3.94 -23.87
C ASN A 100 6.58 -3.27 -22.77
N GLU A 101 7.09 -2.08 -23.04
CA GLU A 101 8.02 -1.31 -22.21
C GLU A 101 7.36 -0.93 -20.88
N VAL A 102 6.10 -0.49 -20.93
CA VAL A 102 5.31 -0.11 -19.73
C VAL A 102 5.20 -1.29 -18.76
N PHE A 103 4.96 -2.49 -19.29
CA PHE A 103 4.88 -3.70 -18.48
C PHE A 103 6.22 -4.08 -17.86
N LEU A 104 7.31 -3.93 -18.60
CA LEU A 104 8.65 -4.20 -18.09
C LEU A 104 9.06 -3.23 -16.99
N VAL A 105 8.74 -1.93 -17.14
CA VAL A 105 8.97 -0.92 -16.10
C VAL A 105 8.15 -1.23 -14.85
N LEU A 106 6.88 -1.57 -15.00
CA LEU A 106 6.01 -1.93 -13.89
C LEU A 106 6.54 -3.13 -13.09
N CYS A 107 7.04 -4.16 -13.79
CA CYS A 107 7.60 -5.37 -13.18
C CYS A 107 9.06 -5.22 -12.73
N SER A 108 9.74 -4.11 -13.04
CA SER A 108 11.15 -3.91 -12.75
C SER A 108 11.46 -3.90 -11.26
N ARG A 109 10.52 -3.42 -10.45
CA ARG A 109 10.68 -3.28 -9.00
C ARG A 109 9.38 -3.56 -8.27
N MET A 110 9.45 -4.50 -7.34
CA MET A 110 8.37 -4.86 -6.43
C MET A 110 8.93 -4.92 -5.01
N ASP A 111 8.46 -4.03 -4.15
CA ASP A 111 8.91 -3.97 -2.75
C ASP A 111 8.00 -4.84 -1.88
N LEU A 112 8.29 -6.14 -1.83
CA LEU A 112 7.52 -7.10 -1.05
C LEU A 112 7.57 -6.83 0.47
N GLU A 113 8.56 -6.08 0.93
CA GLU A 113 8.69 -5.67 2.34
C GLU A 113 7.48 -4.83 2.81
N ARG A 114 6.76 -4.21 1.87
CA ARG A 114 5.57 -3.39 2.14
C ARG A 114 4.29 -4.18 2.44
N PHE A 115 4.35 -5.50 2.35
CA PHE A 115 3.25 -6.36 2.83
C PHE A 115 2.89 -6.07 4.29
N GLY A 116 3.88 -5.72 5.13
CA GLY A 116 3.64 -5.34 6.53
C GLY A 116 2.65 -4.17 6.64
N LYS A 117 2.84 -3.13 5.81
CA LYS A 117 1.94 -1.97 5.75
C LYS A 117 0.52 -2.36 5.28
N GLY A 118 0.43 -3.24 4.27
CA GLY A 118 -0.85 -3.75 3.77
C GLY A 118 -1.63 -4.56 4.80
N ILE A 119 -0.96 -5.43 5.54
CA ILE A 119 -1.58 -6.23 6.62
C ILE A 119 -2.14 -5.28 7.69
N MET A 120 -1.35 -4.27 8.09
CA MET A 120 -1.80 -3.29 9.07
C MET A 120 -2.99 -2.48 8.57
N ALA A 121 -3.00 -2.09 7.29
CA ALA A 121 -4.11 -1.37 6.66
C ALA A 121 -5.41 -2.19 6.69
N ILE A 122 -5.32 -3.48 6.36
CA ILE A 122 -6.48 -4.40 6.41
C ILE A 122 -6.98 -4.53 7.85
N PHE A 123 -6.08 -4.71 8.81
CA PHE A 123 -6.44 -4.82 10.21
C PHE A 123 -7.16 -3.57 10.72
N LEU A 124 -6.62 -2.39 10.43
CA LEU A 124 -7.23 -1.11 10.79
C LEU A 124 -8.58 -0.89 10.10
N LEU A 125 -8.70 -1.31 8.84
CA LEU A 125 -9.96 -1.21 8.11
C LEU A 125 -11.04 -2.07 8.76
N ILE A 126 -10.74 -3.34 9.08
CA ILE A 126 -11.69 -4.24 9.75
C ILE A 126 -12.09 -3.67 11.12
N TRP A 127 -11.13 -3.18 11.89
CA TRP A 127 -11.38 -2.57 13.18
C TRP A 127 -12.26 -1.33 13.07
N ALA A 128 -11.99 -0.44 12.13
CA ALA A 128 -12.76 0.78 11.89
C ALA A 128 -14.20 0.46 11.44
N LEU A 129 -14.37 -0.55 10.57
CA LEU A 129 -15.68 -0.98 10.11
C LEU A 129 -16.54 -1.59 11.21
N GLN A 130 -15.95 -2.27 12.19
CA GLN A 130 -16.68 -2.84 13.33
C GLN A 130 -17.13 -1.78 14.34
N ASN A 131 -16.33 -0.71 14.50
CA ASN A 131 -16.61 0.35 15.48
C ASN A 131 -17.41 1.52 14.92
N CYS A 132 -17.52 1.64 13.60
CA CYS A 132 -18.29 2.70 12.98
C CYS A 132 -19.74 2.25 12.79
N PRO A 133 -20.75 2.99 13.33
CA PRO A 133 -22.17 2.69 13.13
C PRO A 133 -22.59 3.10 11.71
N ILE A 134 -22.18 2.29 10.75
CA ILE A 134 -22.50 2.53 9.33
C ILE A 134 -23.66 1.61 8.95
N ASP A 135 -24.78 2.19 8.51
CA ASP A 135 -25.83 1.45 7.84
C ASP A 135 -25.29 0.96 6.47
N TRP A 136 -25.11 -0.33 6.35
CA TRP A 136 -24.57 -0.95 5.15
C TRP A 136 -25.59 -0.85 4.02
N CYS A 137 -25.45 0.15 3.16
CA CYS A 137 -26.16 0.24 1.90
C CYS A 137 -25.20 -0.11 0.74
N ALA A 138 -25.71 -0.75 -0.30
CA ALA A 138 -24.91 -1.12 -1.48
C ALA A 138 -24.14 0.09 -2.07
N ALA A 139 -24.73 1.27 -2.03
CA ALA A 139 -24.08 2.50 -2.48
C ALA A 139 -22.82 2.84 -1.68
N ARG A 140 -22.80 2.63 -0.35
CA ARG A 140 -21.63 2.91 0.50
C ARG A 140 -20.49 1.90 0.28
N VAL A 141 -20.83 0.65 0.02
CA VAL A 141 -19.83 -0.37 -0.37
C VAL A 141 -19.19 0.00 -1.71
N MET A 142 -19.98 0.44 -2.67
CA MET A 142 -19.49 0.91 -3.96
C MET A 142 -18.57 2.13 -3.84
N THR A 143 -18.94 3.12 -3.02
CA THR A 143 -18.08 4.28 -2.75
C THR A 143 -16.77 3.90 -2.06
N LEU A 144 -16.78 2.95 -1.14
CA LEU A 144 -15.57 2.46 -0.48
C LEU A 144 -14.64 1.79 -1.49
N ILE A 145 -15.15 0.91 -2.34
CA ILE A 145 -14.38 0.27 -3.42
C ILE A 145 -13.83 1.34 -4.38
N PHE A 146 -14.65 2.30 -4.75
CA PHE A 146 -14.24 3.40 -5.63
C PHE A 146 -13.14 4.26 -5.01
N MET A 147 -13.22 4.56 -3.72
CA MET A 147 -12.17 5.29 -3.01
C MET A 147 -10.86 4.51 -2.95
N ILE A 148 -10.91 3.18 -2.71
CA ILE A 148 -9.71 2.34 -2.72
C ILE A 148 -9.09 2.30 -4.11
N LEU A 149 -9.89 2.11 -5.15
CA LEU A 149 -9.41 2.06 -6.54
C LEU A 149 -8.92 3.42 -7.04
N GLY A 150 -9.58 4.52 -6.62
CA GLY A 150 -9.17 5.87 -7.01
C GLY A 150 -7.92 6.37 -6.29
N GLY A 151 -7.52 5.73 -5.19
CA GLY A 151 -6.29 6.03 -4.45
C GLY A 151 -5.07 5.23 -4.93
N ILE A 152 -5.26 4.27 -5.84
CA ILE A 152 -4.20 3.48 -6.50
C ILE A 152 -3.74 4.18 -7.76
#